data_c2217bb08852fb0f25a22f094b39ad13
#
_entry.id   c2217bb08852fb0f25a22f094b39ad13
#
_cell.length_a   1.000
_cell.length_b   1.000
_cell.length_c   1.000
_cell.angle_alpha   90.00
_cell.angle_beta   90.00
_cell.angle_gamma   90.00
#
_symmetry.space_group_name_H-M   'P 1'
#
loop_
_entity.id
_entity.type
_entity.pdbx_description
1 polymer ?
#
loop_
_entity_poly.entity_id
_entity_poly.type
_entity_poly.pdbx_seq_one_letter_code
_entity_poly.pdbx_strand_id
1 'polypeptide(L)'
;MAKSSFLDKVLGRIGRLDAEGLQTVVKRLARERSFLETLFNTIEDGVLVVDEQGRIIYFNQAVTRLLGLQPGIEGQHVTRCLPGLEWENVLRFDSEGGSRVARHEFEVSYPRPRFLRLYAAPLDGQAAGSSGVALILHDATETRQKTFEAIESERVQALTLLAASVAHEIGNPLNALHIHMQLMEREMRKLEGDGDRGPSGRKITPPVSRPPPPPDSLHKLSQYLEVAKGEINRLDYIITQFLQAIRPVSPQLKSVSLNEVVEKTLDLLKPELDNRGLNVRTKLAQRLPTAPADAPQLQQVLVNLVKNAMQAMSKGGTLTLQTGESAEGVWVSVADTGSGIPQEQINRIFEPFFTTKKRGTGLGLMIVQRIVRAHGGKIELESHAGRGTTFRIWLPRHEPGPRLLEEKTEAAVEPR
;
A
#
# COMPACT_ATOMS: atom_id res chain seq x y z
N MET A 1 38.23 -29.03 14.92
CA MET A 1 38.40 -30.12 15.93
C MET A 1 37.07 -30.29 16.65
N ALA A 2 36.34 -31.32 16.33
CA ALA A 2 35.06 -31.65 16.97
C ALA A 2 35.29 -32.00 18.45
N LYS A 3 34.61 -31.28 19.35
CA LYS A 3 34.57 -31.64 20.74
C LYS A 3 33.85 -32.99 20.83
N SER A 4 34.60 -34.07 21.11
CA SER A 4 34.04 -35.38 21.40
C SER A 4 32.95 -35.20 22.45
N SER A 5 31.72 -35.60 22.09
CA SER A 5 30.53 -35.44 22.92
C SER A 5 30.77 -36.17 24.25
N PHE A 6 30.25 -35.65 25.34
CA PHE A 6 30.21 -36.33 26.63
C PHE A 6 29.71 -37.78 26.52
N LEU A 7 28.72 -37.99 25.65
CA LEU A 7 28.17 -39.30 25.28
C LEU A 7 29.24 -40.27 24.73
N ASP A 8 30.13 -39.81 23.82
CA ASP A 8 31.20 -40.69 23.28
C ASP A 8 32.20 -41.11 24.35
N LYS A 9 32.48 -40.18 25.27
CA LYS A 9 33.34 -40.51 26.43
C LYS A 9 32.69 -41.45 27.42
N VAL A 10 31.37 -41.36 27.61
CA VAL A 10 30.58 -42.21 28.47
C VAL A 10 30.40 -43.59 27.84
N LEU A 11 30.03 -43.66 26.56
CA LEU A 11 29.88 -44.92 25.81
C LEU A 11 31.18 -45.74 25.78
N GLY A 12 32.33 -45.08 25.60
CA GLY A 12 33.65 -45.76 25.63
C GLY A 12 34.09 -46.28 27.02
N ARG A 13 33.38 -45.88 28.09
CA ARG A 13 33.70 -46.29 29.48
C ARG A 13 32.62 -47.13 30.14
N ILE A 14 31.43 -47.28 29.55
CA ILE A 14 30.29 -48.01 30.11
C ILE A 14 30.69 -49.47 30.48
N GLY A 15 31.51 -50.13 29.66
CA GLY A 15 31.98 -51.49 29.93
C GLY A 15 32.96 -51.64 31.11
N ARG A 16 33.38 -50.51 31.75
CA ARG A 16 34.34 -50.48 32.87
C ARG A 16 33.76 -49.87 34.14
N LEU A 17 32.47 -49.49 34.13
CA LEU A 17 31.78 -48.92 35.28
C LEU A 17 31.20 -50.04 36.16
N ASP A 18 31.37 -49.90 37.45
CA ASP A 18 30.66 -50.68 38.45
C ASP A 18 29.19 -50.27 38.53
N ALA A 19 28.39 -51.02 39.29
CA ALA A 19 26.95 -50.77 39.42
C ALA A 19 26.62 -49.35 39.96
N GLU A 20 27.47 -48.81 40.84
CA GLU A 20 27.29 -47.43 41.39
C GLU A 20 27.65 -46.36 40.37
N GLY A 21 28.70 -46.56 39.60
CA GLY A 21 29.07 -45.66 38.49
C GLY A 21 28.01 -45.60 37.41
N LEU A 22 27.43 -46.77 37.07
CA LEU A 22 26.31 -46.82 36.10
C LEU A 22 25.08 -46.09 36.61
N GLN A 23 24.71 -46.28 37.88
CA GLN A 23 23.58 -45.53 38.49
C GLN A 23 23.81 -44.02 38.49
N THR A 24 25.04 -43.58 38.74
CA THR A 24 25.40 -42.16 38.75
C THR A 24 25.26 -41.55 37.36
N VAL A 25 25.73 -42.23 36.31
CA VAL A 25 25.57 -41.80 34.91
C VAL A 25 24.11 -41.74 34.48
N VAL A 26 23.34 -42.79 34.81
CA VAL A 26 21.88 -42.84 34.50
C VAL A 26 21.15 -41.70 35.21
N LYS A 27 21.41 -41.44 36.48
CA LYS A 27 20.82 -40.33 37.24
C LYS A 27 21.19 -38.97 36.64
N ARG A 28 22.42 -38.80 36.16
CA ARG A 28 22.84 -37.57 35.51
C ARG A 28 22.15 -37.38 34.19
N LEU A 29 22.10 -38.39 33.33
CA LEU A 29 21.37 -38.35 32.04
C LEU A 29 19.88 -38.08 32.24
N ALA A 30 19.26 -38.70 33.25
CA ALA A 30 17.86 -38.46 33.60
C ALA A 30 17.62 -36.97 33.99
N ARG A 31 18.54 -36.38 34.78
CA ARG A 31 18.47 -34.97 35.17
C ARG A 31 18.68 -34.03 33.97
N GLU A 32 19.67 -34.33 33.16
CA GLU A 32 19.90 -33.54 31.93
C GLU A 32 18.71 -33.60 30.98
N ARG A 33 18.12 -34.78 30.80
CA ARG A 33 16.91 -34.93 29.97
C ARG A 33 15.73 -34.15 30.58
N SER A 34 15.46 -34.29 31.88
CA SER A 34 14.39 -33.56 32.55
C SER A 34 14.58 -32.06 32.50
N PHE A 35 15.81 -31.58 32.60
CA PHE A 35 16.15 -30.17 32.44
C PHE A 35 15.86 -29.67 31.00
N LEU A 36 16.29 -30.41 29.98
CA LEU A 36 16.02 -30.09 28.58
C LEU A 36 14.51 -30.12 28.31
N GLU A 37 13.76 -31.09 28.79
CA GLU A 37 12.30 -31.14 28.65
C GLU A 37 11.62 -29.95 29.32
N THR A 38 12.11 -29.53 30.50
CA THR A 38 11.58 -28.32 31.16
C THR A 38 11.85 -27.07 30.38
N LEU A 39 13.07 -26.88 29.87
CA LEU A 39 13.42 -25.73 29.02
C LEU A 39 12.56 -25.71 27.77
N PHE A 40 12.38 -26.83 27.09
CA PHE A 40 11.60 -26.97 25.89
C PHE A 40 10.11 -26.62 26.09
N ASN A 41 9.57 -27.01 27.27
CA ASN A 41 8.18 -26.71 27.63
C ASN A 41 7.98 -25.30 28.18
N THR A 42 9.06 -24.58 28.53
CA THR A 42 9.00 -23.20 28.97
C THR A 42 8.93 -22.22 27.78
N ILE A 43 9.34 -22.68 26.60
CA ILE A 43 9.26 -21.88 25.37
C ILE A 43 7.78 -21.65 25.02
N GLU A 44 7.38 -20.39 24.79
CA GLU A 44 6.01 -20.02 24.43
C GLU A 44 5.67 -20.40 22.99
N ASP A 45 6.66 -20.41 22.11
CA ASP A 45 6.52 -20.88 20.74
C ASP A 45 6.32 -22.40 20.68
N GLY A 46 5.44 -22.83 19.79
CA GLY A 46 5.27 -24.26 19.51
C GLY A 46 6.48 -24.81 18.77
N VAL A 47 7.16 -25.78 19.34
CA VAL A 47 8.27 -26.47 18.68
C VAL A 47 7.88 -27.91 18.39
N LEU A 48 8.01 -28.31 17.13
CA LEU A 48 7.65 -29.62 16.61
C LEU A 48 8.79 -30.14 15.75
N VAL A 49 9.23 -31.35 16.02
CA VAL A 49 10.29 -32.05 15.27
C VAL A 49 9.68 -33.18 14.49
N VAL A 50 9.99 -33.24 13.20
CA VAL A 50 9.52 -34.30 12.29
C VAL A 50 10.68 -35.00 11.61
N ASP A 51 10.50 -36.27 11.23
CA ASP A 51 11.43 -37.04 10.41
C ASP A 51 11.38 -36.60 8.92
N GLU A 52 12.19 -37.23 8.08
CA GLU A 52 12.23 -37.00 6.64
C GLU A 52 10.89 -37.30 5.95
N GLN A 53 10.07 -38.17 6.51
CA GLN A 53 8.76 -38.56 6.03
C GLN A 53 7.63 -37.64 6.57
N GLY A 54 7.96 -36.60 7.35
CA GLY A 54 6.99 -35.68 7.94
C GLY A 54 6.25 -36.26 9.14
N ARG A 55 6.75 -37.33 9.78
CA ARG A 55 6.17 -37.91 11.01
C ARG A 55 6.71 -37.20 12.24
N ILE A 56 5.81 -36.90 13.17
CA ILE A 56 6.14 -36.18 14.41
C ILE A 56 6.98 -37.09 15.32
N ILE A 57 8.21 -36.66 15.61
CA ILE A 57 9.11 -37.32 16.55
C ILE A 57 8.97 -36.71 17.93
N TYR A 58 8.84 -35.37 17.99
CA TYR A 58 8.81 -34.64 19.25
C TYR A 58 8.00 -33.35 19.10
N PHE A 59 7.34 -32.91 20.17
CA PHE A 59 6.68 -31.62 20.26
C PHE A 59 6.66 -31.13 21.73
N ASN A 60 6.62 -29.80 21.90
CA ASN A 60 6.52 -29.20 23.23
C ASN A 60 5.05 -28.92 23.61
N GLN A 61 4.84 -28.57 24.89
CA GLN A 61 3.51 -28.27 25.42
C GLN A 61 2.84 -27.05 24.72
N ALA A 62 3.63 -26.11 24.15
CA ALA A 62 3.08 -24.96 23.43
C ALA A 62 2.35 -25.39 22.16
N VAL A 63 2.83 -26.41 21.43
CA VAL A 63 2.13 -26.98 20.26
C VAL A 63 0.72 -27.46 20.65
N THR A 64 0.60 -28.16 21.78
CA THR A 64 -0.70 -28.62 22.29
C THR A 64 -1.64 -27.45 22.58
N ARG A 65 -1.13 -26.37 23.17
CA ARG A 65 -1.93 -25.17 23.47
C ARG A 65 -2.31 -24.37 22.22
N LEU A 66 -1.40 -24.28 21.24
CA LEU A 66 -1.62 -23.51 20.02
C LEU A 66 -2.59 -24.19 19.06
N LEU A 67 -2.46 -25.51 18.89
CA LEU A 67 -3.21 -26.30 17.93
C LEU A 67 -4.35 -27.13 18.55
N GLY A 68 -4.51 -27.10 19.87
CA GLY A 68 -5.54 -27.90 20.57
C GLY A 68 -5.34 -29.41 20.42
N LEU A 69 -4.11 -29.87 20.23
CA LEU A 69 -3.81 -31.28 19.98
C LEU A 69 -3.87 -32.09 21.29
N GLN A 70 -4.34 -33.34 21.16
CA GLN A 70 -4.32 -34.27 22.27
C GLN A 70 -2.95 -34.97 22.41
N PRO A 71 -2.57 -35.42 23.60
CA PRO A 71 -1.37 -36.26 23.79
C PRO A 71 -1.45 -37.52 22.91
N GLY A 72 -0.31 -37.96 22.34
CA GLY A 72 -0.24 -39.16 21.53
C GLY A 72 -0.29 -38.97 20.02
N ILE A 73 0.06 -37.78 19.55
CA ILE A 73 0.22 -37.49 18.11
C ILE A 73 1.58 -37.90 17.55
N GLU A 74 2.48 -38.41 18.41
CA GLU A 74 3.79 -38.92 17.98
C GLU A 74 3.64 -40.02 16.95
N GLY A 75 4.48 -40.03 15.94
CA GLY A 75 4.43 -40.95 14.80
C GLY A 75 3.35 -40.61 13.75
N GLN A 76 2.45 -39.65 13.99
CA GLN A 76 1.50 -39.20 12.98
C GLN A 76 2.16 -38.23 12.02
N HIS A 77 1.61 -38.11 10.78
CA HIS A 77 2.11 -37.16 9.80
C HIS A 77 1.67 -35.73 10.15
N VAL A 78 2.58 -34.76 10.01
CA VAL A 78 2.40 -33.35 10.41
C VAL A 78 1.21 -32.66 9.73
N THR A 79 0.90 -33.03 8.49
CA THR A 79 -0.26 -32.49 7.76
C THR A 79 -1.60 -32.81 8.41
N ARG A 80 -1.65 -33.79 9.30
CA ARG A 80 -2.84 -34.10 10.09
C ARG A 80 -3.10 -33.07 11.18
N CYS A 81 -2.02 -32.48 11.70
CA CYS A 81 -2.05 -31.47 12.75
C CYS A 81 -2.12 -30.05 12.17
N LEU A 82 -1.59 -29.87 10.95
CA LEU A 82 -1.55 -28.63 10.21
C LEU A 82 -2.19 -28.83 8.83
N PRO A 83 -3.54 -28.93 8.75
CA PRO A 83 -4.25 -29.06 7.48
C PRO A 83 -4.02 -27.79 6.65
N GLY A 84 -3.48 -27.93 5.46
CA GLY A 84 -3.09 -26.81 4.57
C GLY A 84 -1.58 -26.58 4.49
N LEU A 85 -0.78 -27.30 5.29
CA LEU A 85 0.67 -27.30 5.13
C LEU A 85 1.05 -28.21 3.93
N GLU A 86 1.50 -27.60 2.85
CA GLU A 86 2.07 -28.33 1.72
C GLU A 86 3.48 -28.81 2.10
N TRP A 87 3.58 -30.03 2.62
CA TRP A 87 4.82 -30.60 3.15
C TRP A 87 5.97 -30.57 2.14
N GLU A 88 5.67 -30.82 0.87
CA GLU A 88 6.68 -30.76 -0.20
C GLU A 88 7.30 -29.38 -0.37
N ASN A 89 6.53 -28.31 -0.13
CA ASN A 89 7.02 -26.93 -0.19
C ASN A 89 7.86 -26.58 1.05
N VAL A 90 7.55 -27.17 2.20
CA VAL A 90 8.33 -26.99 3.42
C VAL A 90 9.74 -27.59 3.29
N LEU A 91 9.89 -28.65 2.53
CA LEU A 91 11.19 -29.31 2.26
C LEU A 91 12.04 -28.60 1.21
N ARG A 92 11.45 -27.67 0.42
CA ARG A 92 12.18 -26.84 -0.54
C ARG A 92 12.87 -25.69 0.19
N PHE A 93 14.01 -25.99 0.77
CA PHE A 93 14.88 -24.95 1.31
C PHE A 93 15.57 -24.23 0.13
N ASP A 94 15.35 -22.91 0.00
CA ASP A 94 15.99 -22.11 -1.04
C ASP A 94 17.51 -22.20 -0.92
N SER A 95 18.11 -22.95 -1.84
CA SER A 95 19.55 -23.19 -1.92
C SER A 95 20.33 -21.95 -2.39
N GLU A 96 19.64 -20.96 -2.99
CA GLU A 96 20.26 -19.79 -3.62
C GLU A 96 20.35 -18.54 -2.71
N GLY A 97 19.63 -18.50 -1.57
CA GLY A 97 19.52 -17.29 -0.73
C GLY A 97 20.25 -17.33 0.62
N GLY A 98 20.99 -18.39 0.94
CA GLY A 98 21.73 -18.48 2.22
C GLY A 98 20.88 -18.69 3.48
N SER A 99 19.56 -18.63 3.41
CA SER A 99 18.65 -18.87 4.53
C SER A 99 18.10 -20.30 4.45
N ARG A 100 18.55 -21.17 5.35
CA ARG A 100 18.04 -22.55 5.52
C ARG A 100 16.68 -22.60 6.23
N VAL A 101 15.88 -21.54 6.20
CA VAL A 101 14.62 -21.45 6.95
C VAL A 101 13.48 -21.11 6.01
N ALA A 102 12.54 -22.04 5.83
CA ALA A 102 11.28 -21.78 5.13
C ALA A 102 10.27 -21.09 6.07
N ARG A 103 9.48 -20.13 5.55
CA ARG A 103 8.48 -19.37 6.33
C ARG A 103 7.11 -19.55 5.70
N HIS A 104 6.12 -19.87 6.53
CA HIS A 104 4.72 -19.98 6.13
C HIS A 104 3.84 -19.30 7.18
N GLU A 105 2.76 -18.64 6.72
CA GLU A 105 1.74 -18.08 7.61
C GLU A 105 0.39 -18.73 7.30
N PHE A 106 -0.34 -19.09 8.34
CA PHE A 106 -1.65 -19.71 8.22
C PHE A 106 -2.54 -19.38 9.40
N GLU A 107 -3.85 -19.46 9.16
CA GLU A 107 -4.86 -19.22 10.17
C GLU A 107 -5.34 -20.56 10.74
N VAL A 108 -5.44 -20.63 12.07
CA VAL A 108 -5.99 -21.79 12.80
C VAL A 108 -7.27 -21.34 13.48
N SER A 109 -8.36 -22.08 13.26
CA SER A 109 -9.67 -21.75 13.85
C SER A 109 -9.90 -22.40 15.23
N TYR A 110 -9.20 -23.49 15.55
CA TYR A 110 -9.35 -24.26 16.80
C TYR A 110 -8.02 -24.38 17.55
N PRO A 111 -7.96 -24.29 18.88
CA PRO A 111 -9.05 -24.07 19.86
C PRO A 111 -9.58 -22.63 19.90
N ARG A 112 -8.85 -21.68 19.33
CA ARG A 112 -9.23 -20.28 19.14
C ARG A 112 -8.71 -19.80 17.79
N PRO A 113 -9.37 -18.85 17.12
CA PRO A 113 -8.84 -18.25 15.91
C PRO A 113 -7.48 -17.61 16.23
N ARG A 114 -6.43 -18.03 15.50
CA ARG A 114 -5.07 -17.52 15.65
C ARG A 114 -4.37 -17.46 14.31
N PHE A 115 -3.48 -16.50 14.18
CA PHE A 115 -2.54 -16.42 13.06
C PHE A 115 -1.20 -16.97 13.55
N LEU A 116 -0.80 -18.12 12.97
CA LEU A 116 0.46 -18.76 13.30
C LEU A 116 1.47 -18.53 12.18
N ARG A 117 2.70 -18.20 12.57
CA ARG A 117 3.85 -18.13 11.68
C ARG A 117 4.71 -19.36 11.91
N LEU A 118 4.90 -20.14 10.86
CA LEU A 118 5.72 -21.35 10.87
C LEU A 118 7.11 -21.02 10.31
N TYR A 119 8.12 -21.44 11.03
CA TYR A 119 9.50 -21.47 10.58
C TYR A 119 9.93 -22.94 10.50
N ALA A 120 10.44 -23.38 9.35
CA ALA A 120 10.96 -24.72 9.15
C ALA A 120 12.48 -24.65 8.93
N ALA A 121 13.22 -25.39 9.71
CA ALA A 121 14.68 -25.49 9.63
C ALA A 121 15.13 -26.96 9.59
N PRO A 122 16.05 -27.35 8.68
CA PRO A 122 16.59 -28.69 8.69
C PRO A 122 17.45 -28.93 9.91
N LEU A 123 17.34 -30.12 10.50
CA LEU A 123 18.21 -30.60 11.56
C LEU A 123 19.35 -31.40 10.93
N ASP A 124 20.57 -30.87 10.96
CA ASP A 124 21.75 -31.58 10.44
C ASP A 124 22.07 -32.80 11.32
N GLY A 125 21.88 -34.00 10.79
CA GLY A 125 21.88 -35.29 11.51
C GLY A 125 23.20 -35.79 12.07
N GLN A 126 24.26 -34.99 12.15
CA GLN A 126 25.54 -35.44 12.73
C GLN A 126 25.53 -35.65 14.24
N ALA A 127 24.55 -35.07 14.97
CA ALA A 127 24.52 -35.18 16.45
C ALA A 127 23.44 -36.15 16.99
N ALA A 128 22.45 -36.57 16.22
CA ALA A 128 21.29 -37.30 16.69
C ALA A 128 20.93 -38.57 15.88
N GLY A 129 21.71 -38.92 14.83
CA GLY A 129 21.46 -40.13 14.05
C GLY A 129 20.20 -40.19 13.22
N SER A 130 19.48 -39.05 13.07
CA SER A 130 18.31 -38.92 12.20
C SER A 130 18.25 -37.52 11.60
N SER A 131 18.17 -37.48 10.28
CA SER A 131 17.84 -36.26 9.56
C SER A 131 16.37 -35.93 9.83
N GLY A 132 16.05 -34.63 10.06
CA GLY A 132 14.69 -34.20 10.35
C GLY A 132 14.52 -32.71 10.12
N VAL A 133 13.32 -32.20 10.37
CA VAL A 133 13.00 -30.79 10.25
C VAL A 133 12.42 -30.30 11.58
N ALA A 134 12.95 -29.21 12.10
CA ALA A 134 12.36 -28.48 13.20
C ALA A 134 11.36 -27.45 12.65
N LEU A 135 10.12 -27.50 13.17
CA LEU A 135 9.05 -26.57 12.87
C LEU A 135 8.79 -25.73 14.12
N ILE A 136 8.92 -24.43 13.99
CA ILE A 136 8.64 -23.48 15.07
C ILE A 136 7.38 -22.71 14.71
N LEU A 137 6.38 -22.76 15.59
CA LEU A 137 5.08 -22.12 15.46
C LEU A 137 5.01 -20.92 16.40
N HIS A 138 5.06 -19.74 15.83
CA HIS A 138 4.93 -18.48 16.58
C HIS A 138 3.50 -17.94 16.49
N ASP A 139 2.91 -17.56 17.63
CA ASP A 139 1.59 -16.90 17.65
C ASP A 139 1.74 -15.42 17.27
N ALA A 140 1.41 -15.08 16.03
CA ALA A 140 1.48 -13.72 15.50
C ALA A 140 0.14 -12.95 15.63
N THR A 141 -0.86 -13.52 16.33
CA THR A 141 -2.23 -12.96 16.41
C THR A 141 -2.23 -11.55 16.99
N GLU A 142 -1.58 -11.36 18.13
CA GLU A 142 -1.55 -10.05 18.81
C GLU A 142 -0.78 -9.01 18.00
N THR A 143 0.37 -9.38 17.43
CA THR A 143 1.18 -8.51 16.58
C THR A 143 0.40 -8.06 15.35
N ARG A 144 -0.31 -9.00 14.71
CA ARG A 144 -1.14 -8.71 13.53
C ARG A 144 -2.32 -7.81 13.88
N GLN A 145 -2.97 -8.07 15.02
CA GLN A 145 -4.08 -7.25 15.49
C GLN A 145 -3.63 -5.82 15.81
N LYS A 146 -2.52 -5.66 16.53
CA LYS A 146 -1.94 -4.32 16.81
C LYS A 146 -1.56 -3.58 15.53
N THR A 147 -0.99 -4.28 14.57
CA THR A 147 -0.66 -3.70 13.26
C THR A 147 -1.91 -3.26 12.52
N PHE A 148 -2.97 -4.09 12.52
CA PHE A 148 -4.25 -3.75 11.91
C PHE A 148 -4.90 -2.54 12.59
N GLU A 149 -4.96 -2.53 13.93
CA GLU A 149 -5.50 -1.40 14.71
C GLU A 149 -4.71 -0.10 14.48
N ALA A 150 -3.38 -0.18 14.37
CA ALA A 150 -2.55 0.97 14.05
C ALA A 150 -2.84 1.52 12.65
N ILE A 151 -2.97 0.63 11.64
CA ILE A 151 -3.32 1.01 10.27
C ILE A 151 -4.72 1.63 10.22
N GLU A 152 -5.71 1.06 10.92
CA GLU A 152 -7.07 1.62 10.97
C GLU A 152 -7.10 2.97 11.71
N SER A 153 -6.33 3.12 12.79
CA SER A 153 -6.20 4.39 13.51
C SER A 153 -5.57 5.47 12.63
N GLU A 154 -4.48 5.16 11.95
CA GLU A 154 -3.84 6.07 10.99
C GLU A 154 -4.80 6.45 9.86
N ARG A 155 -5.57 5.47 9.37
CA ARG A 155 -6.60 5.68 8.35
C ARG A 155 -7.71 6.62 8.84
N VAL A 156 -8.22 6.43 10.06
CA VAL A 156 -9.26 7.28 10.65
C VAL A 156 -8.73 8.71 10.86
N GLN A 157 -7.50 8.87 11.32
CA GLN A 157 -6.88 10.20 11.45
C GLN A 157 -6.72 10.88 10.09
N ALA A 158 -6.24 10.18 9.07
CA ALA A 158 -6.15 10.70 7.72
C ALA A 158 -7.53 11.09 7.17
N LEU A 159 -8.56 10.28 7.39
CA LEU A 159 -9.95 10.57 7.01
C LEU A 159 -10.49 11.82 7.71
N THR A 160 -10.20 12.01 8.99
CA THR A 160 -10.64 13.18 9.76
C THR A 160 -10.00 14.48 9.23
N LEU A 161 -8.70 14.44 8.96
CA LEU A 161 -7.99 15.58 8.35
C LEU A 161 -8.53 15.87 6.94
N LEU A 162 -8.77 14.83 6.14
CA LEU A 162 -9.35 14.94 4.81
C LEU A 162 -10.76 15.54 4.85
N ALA A 163 -11.61 15.10 5.78
CA ALA A 163 -12.99 15.59 5.90
C ALA A 163 -13.08 17.08 6.23
N ALA A 164 -12.24 17.56 7.14
CA ALA A 164 -12.19 18.98 7.49
C ALA A 164 -11.78 19.87 6.31
N SER A 165 -10.76 19.46 5.56
CA SER A 165 -10.29 20.21 4.39
C SER A 165 -11.28 20.15 3.21
N VAL A 166 -11.91 18.99 2.98
CA VAL A 166 -12.95 18.84 1.96
C VAL A 166 -14.16 19.69 2.27
N ALA A 167 -14.61 19.73 3.54
CA ALA A 167 -15.71 20.59 3.95
C ALA A 167 -15.43 22.07 3.60
N HIS A 168 -14.18 22.52 3.82
CA HIS A 168 -13.76 23.87 3.45
C HIS A 168 -13.70 24.07 1.92
N GLU A 169 -13.17 23.12 1.17
CA GLU A 169 -13.08 23.19 -0.28
C GLU A 169 -14.44 23.03 -0.99
N ILE A 170 -15.40 22.31 -0.40
CA ILE A 170 -16.78 22.25 -0.88
C ILE A 170 -17.53 23.55 -0.54
N GLY A 171 -17.29 24.12 0.63
CA GLY A 171 -17.92 25.36 1.07
C GLY A 171 -17.62 26.55 0.15
N ASN A 172 -16.41 26.63 -0.40
CA ASN A 172 -15.99 27.70 -1.30
C ASN A 172 -16.82 27.77 -2.59
N PRO A 173 -16.93 26.73 -3.43
CA PRO A 173 -17.77 26.77 -4.64
C PRO A 173 -19.26 26.86 -4.32
N LEU A 174 -19.74 26.28 -3.21
CA LEU A 174 -21.14 26.47 -2.79
C LEU A 174 -21.45 27.92 -2.48
N ASN A 175 -20.55 28.63 -1.81
CA ASN A 175 -20.69 30.04 -1.52
C ASN A 175 -20.66 30.89 -2.79
N ALA A 176 -19.76 30.57 -3.74
CA ALA A 176 -19.73 31.21 -5.05
C ALA A 176 -21.02 30.99 -5.85
N LEU A 177 -21.53 29.74 -5.85
CA LEU A 177 -22.82 29.39 -6.46
C LEU A 177 -23.96 30.20 -5.87
N HIS A 178 -24.02 30.30 -4.53
CA HIS A 178 -25.06 31.09 -3.86
C HIS A 178 -25.04 32.57 -4.30
N ILE A 179 -23.87 33.18 -4.35
CA ILE A 179 -23.70 34.55 -4.81
C ILE A 179 -24.15 34.70 -6.27
N HIS A 180 -23.72 33.81 -7.17
CA HIS A 180 -24.09 33.89 -8.58
C HIS A 180 -25.60 33.66 -8.80
N MET A 181 -26.24 32.77 -8.02
CA MET A 181 -27.68 32.58 -8.06
C MET A 181 -28.44 33.83 -7.60
N GLN A 182 -27.98 34.51 -6.55
CA GLN A 182 -28.56 35.79 -6.13
C GLN A 182 -28.41 36.89 -7.18
N LEU A 183 -27.26 36.92 -7.84
CA LEU A 183 -27.03 37.88 -8.93
C LEU A 183 -27.93 37.58 -10.14
N MET A 184 -28.14 36.33 -10.49
CA MET A 184 -29.11 35.92 -11.53
C MET A 184 -30.54 36.31 -11.17
N GLU A 185 -30.95 36.03 -9.94
CA GLU A 185 -32.27 36.41 -9.45
C GLU A 185 -32.51 37.92 -9.52
N ARG A 186 -31.47 38.69 -9.13
CA ARG A 186 -31.53 40.15 -9.22
C ARG A 186 -31.67 40.65 -10.68
N GLU A 187 -30.92 40.08 -11.62
CA GLU A 187 -31.05 40.45 -13.03
C GLU A 187 -32.38 40.00 -13.65
N MET A 188 -32.92 38.84 -13.23
CA MET A 188 -34.24 38.36 -13.63
C MET A 188 -35.36 39.32 -13.17
N ARG A 189 -35.32 39.76 -11.91
CA ARG A 189 -36.29 40.76 -11.39
C ARG A 189 -36.27 42.08 -12.20
N LYS A 190 -35.10 42.52 -12.65
CA LYS A 190 -35.00 43.71 -13.53
C LYS A 190 -35.66 43.45 -14.87
N LEU A 191 -35.55 42.26 -15.45
CA LEU A 191 -36.20 41.86 -16.68
C LEU A 191 -37.72 41.73 -16.56
N GLU A 192 -38.22 41.29 -15.37
CA GLU A 192 -39.64 41.17 -15.08
C GLU A 192 -40.34 42.50 -14.85
N GLY A 193 -39.58 43.58 -14.72
CA GLY A 193 -40.13 44.91 -14.59
C GLY A 193 -40.59 45.28 -13.19
N ASP A 194 -40.08 44.58 -12.14
CA ASP A 194 -40.30 44.92 -10.75
C ASP A 194 -39.33 46.05 -10.32
N GLY A 195 -39.16 47.04 -11.23
CA GLY A 195 -38.51 48.27 -10.90
C GLY A 195 -39.42 49.15 -10.07
N ASP A 196 -39.08 49.28 -8.80
CA ASP A 196 -39.52 50.34 -7.94
C ASP A 196 -41.03 50.39 -7.60
N ARG A 197 -41.47 49.47 -6.75
CA ARG A 197 -42.61 49.73 -5.88
C ARG A 197 -42.10 50.68 -4.76
N GLY A 198 -42.13 51.97 -5.08
CA GLY A 198 -42.07 52.98 -4.04
C GLY A 198 -43.20 52.81 -3.03
N PRO A 199 -43.06 53.31 -1.76
CA PRO A 199 -43.99 53.06 -0.64
C PRO A 199 -45.33 53.76 -0.77
N SER A 200 -45.79 54.20 -1.93
CA SER A 200 -47.08 54.84 -2.14
C SER A 200 -47.85 54.13 -3.24
N GLY A 201 -48.83 53.34 -2.82
CA GLY A 201 -49.78 52.60 -3.66
C GLY A 201 -50.65 53.50 -4.53
N ARG A 202 -50.20 53.98 -5.65
CA ARG A 202 -51.03 54.54 -6.70
C ARG A 202 -50.89 53.68 -7.94
N LYS A 203 -51.96 52.98 -8.28
CA LYS A 203 -52.17 52.36 -9.61
C LYS A 203 -52.29 53.49 -10.65
N ILE A 204 -51.40 53.53 -11.61
CA ILE A 204 -51.47 54.38 -12.76
C ILE A 204 -51.28 53.55 -14.02
N THR A 205 -52.35 53.44 -14.81
CA THR A 205 -52.51 53.28 -16.28
C THR A 205 -51.93 52.04 -16.99
N PRO A 206 -52.65 51.52 -18.04
CA PRO A 206 -52.28 50.31 -18.78
C PRO A 206 -51.05 50.52 -19.66
N PRO A 207 -50.37 49.45 -20.08
CA PRO A 207 -49.03 49.49 -20.58
C PRO A 207 -48.96 49.97 -22.04
N VAL A 208 -48.37 51.13 -22.21
CA VAL A 208 -47.75 51.47 -23.49
C VAL A 208 -46.41 50.70 -23.56
N SER A 209 -46.33 49.85 -24.57
CA SER A 209 -45.16 49.12 -25.07
C SER A 209 -43.99 48.98 -24.08
N ARG A 210 -43.83 47.76 -23.56
CA ARG A 210 -42.69 47.35 -22.77
C ARG A 210 -41.39 47.67 -23.51
N PRO A 211 -40.48 48.51 -22.98
CA PRO A 211 -39.19 48.70 -23.63
C PRO A 211 -38.47 47.36 -23.70
N PRO A 212 -37.77 47.06 -24.81
CA PRO A 212 -37.03 45.82 -24.90
C PRO A 212 -36.06 45.70 -23.73
N PRO A 213 -35.89 44.50 -23.15
CA PRO A 213 -34.99 44.26 -22.04
C PRO A 213 -33.60 44.81 -22.43
N PRO A 214 -32.88 45.47 -21.49
CA PRO A 214 -31.57 45.99 -21.80
C PRO A 214 -30.68 44.83 -22.26
N PRO A 215 -30.05 44.89 -23.43
CA PRO A 215 -29.26 43.79 -24.02
C PRO A 215 -28.16 43.29 -23.10
N ASP A 216 -27.77 44.11 -22.12
CA ASP A 216 -26.76 43.87 -21.13
C ASP A 216 -27.18 42.84 -20.05
N SER A 217 -28.49 42.78 -19.71
CA SER A 217 -28.98 41.88 -18.67
C SER A 217 -29.00 40.40 -19.07
N LEU A 218 -29.35 40.10 -20.31
CA LEU A 218 -29.30 38.74 -20.84
C LEU A 218 -27.85 38.21 -20.94
N HIS A 219 -26.92 39.08 -21.33
CA HIS A 219 -25.52 38.74 -21.38
C HIS A 219 -24.95 38.46 -19.99
N LYS A 220 -25.30 39.25 -18.96
CA LYS A 220 -24.93 39.03 -17.58
C LYS A 220 -25.50 37.73 -17.02
N LEU A 221 -26.76 37.40 -17.29
CA LEU A 221 -27.38 36.15 -16.91
C LEU A 221 -26.62 34.95 -17.51
N SER A 222 -26.28 35.00 -18.78
CA SER A 222 -25.48 33.97 -19.45
C SER A 222 -24.10 33.82 -18.79
N GLN A 223 -23.42 34.91 -18.44
CA GLN A 223 -22.14 34.87 -17.74
C GLN A 223 -22.25 34.23 -16.34
N TYR A 224 -23.27 34.65 -15.56
CA TYR A 224 -23.49 34.06 -14.22
C TYR A 224 -23.81 32.56 -14.28
N LEU A 225 -24.60 32.16 -15.31
CA LEU A 225 -24.92 30.75 -15.53
C LEU A 225 -23.68 29.92 -15.87
N GLU A 226 -22.80 30.45 -16.74
CA GLU A 226 -21.54 29.76 -17.08
C GLU A 226 -20.60 29.63 -15.87
N VAL A 227 -20.52 30.67 -15.03
CA VAL A 227 -19.74 30.58 -13.80
C VAL A 227 -20.35 29.52 -12.83
N ALA A 228 -21.68 29.51 -12.67
CA ALA A 228 -22.37 28.55 -11.84
C ALA A 228 -22.14 27.12 -12.33
N LYS A 229 -22.25 26.85 -13.64
CA LYS A 229 -21.90 25.56 -14.23
C LYS A 229 -20.43 25.15 -13.94
N GLY A 230 -19.51 26.10 -14.05
CA GLY A 230 -18.10 25.89 -13.73
C GLY A 230 -17.87 25.46 -12.29
N GLU A 231 -18.57 26.09 -11.33
CA GLU A 231 -18.46 25.73 -9.91
C GLU A 231 -19.12 24.38 -9.59
N ILE A 232 -20.21 24.01 -10.28
CA ILE A 232 -20.82 22.67 -10.15
C ILE A 232 -19.83 21.59 -10.64
N ASN A 233 -19.23 21.77 -11.80
CA ASN A 233 -18.23 20.85 -12.33
C ASN A 233 -17.01 20.73 -11.41
N ARG A 234 -16.62 21.83 -10.76
CA ARG A 234 -15.56 21.85 -9.78
C ARG A 234 -15.93 21.04 -8.51
N LEU A 235 -17.17 21.19 -8.02
CA LEU A 235 -17.68 20.40 -6.89
C LEU A 235 -17.66 18.91 -7.20
N ASP A 236 -18.17 18.51 -8.35
CA ASP A 236 -18.18 17.10 -8.77
C ASP A 236 -16.74 16.55 -8.83
N TYR A 237 -15.81 17.32 -9.37
CA TYR A 237 -14.39 16.95 -9.39
C TYR A 237 -13.81 16.77 -7.98
N ILE A 238 -14.06 17.71 -7.05
CA ILE A 238 -13.59 17.65 -5.65
C ILE A 238 -14.13 16.39 -4.96
N ILE A 239 -15.46 16.15 -5.08
CA ILE A 239 -16.12 14.99 -4.48
C ILE A 239 -15.55 13.68 -5.05
N THR A 240 -15.37 13.61 -6.37
CA THR A 240 -14.81 12.43 -7.02
C THR A 240 -13.38 12.16 -6.55
N GLN A 241 -12.52 13.18 -6.49
CA GLN A 241 -11.15 13.05 -5.99
C GLN A 241 -11.11 12.63 -4.51
N PHE A 242 -12.01 13.17 -3.69
CA PHE A 242 -12.13 12.80 -2.29
C PHE A 242 -12.55 11.34 -2.10
N LEU A 243 -13.58 10.89 -2.82
CA LEU A 243 -14.02 9.49 -2.78
C LEU A 243 -12.91 8.54 -3.24
N GLN A 244 -12.15 8.91 -4.27
CA GLN A 244 -10.98 8.15 -4.70
C GLN A 244 -9.86 8.13 -3.66
N ALA A 245 -9.67 9.23 -2.93
CA ALA A 245 -8.68 9.32 -1.87
C ALA A 245 -9.04 8.46 -0.63
N ILE A 246 -10.33 8.25 -0.34
CA ILE A 246 -10.80 7.47 0.81
C ILE A 246 -10.91 5.98 0.50
N ARG A 247 -11.31 5.63 -0.73
CA ARG A 247 -11.60 4.25 -1.12
C ARG A 247 -10.40 3.33 -0.85
N PRO A 248 -10.60 2.15 -0.21
CA PRO A 248 -9.51 1.19 -0.05
C PRO A 248 -8.88 0.85 -1.40
N VAL A 249 -7.56 0.94 -1.49
CA VAL A 249 -6.84 0.56 -2.70
C VAL A 249 -6.46 -0.91 -2.55
N SER A 250 -7.32 -1.79 -3.08
CA SER A 250 -6.98 -3.21 -3.25
C SER A 250 -6.83 -3.45 -4.75
N PRO A 251 -5.60 -3.43 -5.29
CA PRO A 251 -5.39 -3.58 -6.72
C PRO A 251 -5.74 -5.00 -7.17
N GLN A 252 -6.43 -5.12 -8.29
CA GLN A 252 -6.60 -6.39 -8.98
C GLN A 252 -5.38 -6.64 -9.85
N LEU A 253 -4.36 -7.27 -9.28
CA LEU A 253 -3.10 -7.52 -9.96
C LEU A 253 -3.30 -8.51 -11.12
N LYS A 254 -2.95 -8.07 -12.32
CA LYS A 254 -2.91 -8.86 -13.56
C LYS A 254 -1.60 -8.56 -14.28
N SER A 255 -1.21 -9.42 -15.18
CA SER A 255 -0.05 -9.15 -16.06
C SER A 255 -0.37 -8.00 -17.01
N VAL A 256 0.22 -6.81 -16.77
CA VAL A 256 -0.08 -5.56 -17.48
C VAL A 256 1.14 -5.05 -18.23
N SER A 257 0.94 -4.61 -19.47
CA SER A 257 1.93 -3.88 -20.26
C SER A 257 1.88 -2.38 -19.93
N LEU A 258 2.98 -1.83 -19.40
CA LEU A 258 3.07 -0.38 -19.13
C LEU A 258 2.96 0.46 -20.41
N ASN A 259 3.46 -0.04 -21.55
CA ASN A 259 3.36 0.67 -22.81
C ASN A 259 1.91 0.88 -23.21
N GLU A 260 1.08 -0.17 -23.11
CA GLU A 260 -0.37 -0.02 -23.40
C GLU A 260 -1.07 0.96 -22.47
N VAL A 261 -0.69 1.01 -21.19
CA VAL A 261 -1.26 1.98 -20.24
C VAL A 261 -0.87 3.40 -20.61
N VAL A 262 0.39 3.61 -21.04
CA VAL A 262 0.86 4.92 -21.53
C VAL A 262 0.10 5.34 -22.78
N GLU A 263 -0.04 4.47 -23.78
CA GLU A 263 -0.74 4.74 -25.04
C GLU A 263 -2.21 5.10 -24.78
N LYS A 264 -2.94 4.28 -24.03
CA LYS A 264 -4.34 4.54 -23.63
C LYS A 264 -4.50 5.85 -22.87
N THR A 265 -3.52 6.21 -22.04
CA THR A 265 -3.55 7.49 -21.30
C THR A 265 -3.34 8.68 -22.23
N LEU A 266 -2.42 8.57 -23.17
CA LEU A 266 -2.18 9.64 -24.17
C LEU A 266 -3.37 9.82 -25.10
N ASP A 267 -3.99 8.73 -25.56
CA ASP A 267 -5.21 8.78 -26.38
C ASP A 267 -6.35 9.47 -25.65
N LEU A 268 -6.55 9.15 -24.37
CA LEU A 268 -7.57 9.77 -23.52
C LEU A 268 -7.36 11.29 -23.37
N LEU A 269 -6.10 11.72 -23.23
CA LEU A 269 -5.76 13.13 -22.97
C LEU A 269 -5.41 13.91 -24.24
N LYS A 270 -5.36 13.26 -25.40
CA LYS A 270 -4.98 13.88 -26.69
C LYS A 270 -5.72 15.19 -27.00
N PRO A 271 -7.08 15.27 -26.87
CA PRO A 271 -7.78 16.51 -27.14
C PRO A 271 -7.33 17.68 -26.26
N GLU A 272 -7.01 17.40 -24.98
CA GLU A 272 -6.57 18.44 -24.05
C GLU A 272 -5.10 18.83 -24.29
N LEU A 273 -4.25 17.87 -24.67
CA LEU A 273 -2.85 18.10 -25.03
C LEU A 273 -2.74 18.95 -26.30
N ASP A 274 -3.52 18.61 -27.34
CA ASP A 274 -3.57 19.34 -28.61
C ASP A 274 -4.10 20.78 -28.44
N ASN A 275 -5.17 20.94 -27.64
CA ASN A 275 -5.75 22.25 -27.35
C ASN A 275 -4.78 23.18 -26.59
N ARG A 276 -3.84 22.63 -25.82
CA ARG A 276 -2.80 23.41 -25.14
C ARG A 276 -1.54 23.60 -25.95
N GLY A 277 -1.45 23.03 -27.15
CA GLY A 277 -0.28 23.13 -28.03
C GLY A 277 1.00 22.52 -27.42
N LEU A 278 0.87 21.45 -26.65
CA LEU A 278 2.02 20.77 -25.99
C LEU A 278 2.67 19.78 -26.96
N ASN A 279 4.00 19.76 -26.97
CA ASN A 279 4.75 18.78 -27.75
C ASN A 279 4.89 17.47 -26.92
N VAL A 280 4.26 16.41 -27.38
CA VAL A 280 4.34 15.09 -26.72
C VAL A 280 5.42 14.23 -27.36
N ARG A 281 6.34 13.72 -26.55
CA ARG A 281 7.39 12.77 -26.95
C ARG A 281 7.25 11.48 -26.20
N THR A 282 7.29 10.36 -26.90
CA THR A 282 7.28 9.01 -26.30
C THR A 282 8.60 8.30 -26.59
N LYS A 283 9.17 7.66 -25.57
CA LYS A 283 10.35 6.79 -25.67
C LYS A 283 10.03 5.48 -24.96
N LEU A 284 9.22 4.65 -25.61
CA LEU A 284 8.78 3.38 -25.04
C LEU A 284 9.76 2.26 -25.41
N ALA A 285 10.15 1.46 -24.41
CA ALA A 285 11.02 0.30 -24.62
C ALA A 285 10.29 -0.75 -25.49
N GLN A 286 10.92 -1.23 -26.54
CA GLN A 286 10.30 -2.17 -27.50
C GLN A 286 9.95 -3.54 -26.90
N ARG A 287 10.72 -4.02 -25.92
CA ARG A 287 10.55 -5.32 -25.27
C ARG A 287 10.49 -5.13 -23.76
N LEU A 288 9.44 -4.44 -23.28
CA LEU A 288 9.23 -4.23 -21.86
C LEU A 288 8.47 -5.45 -21.29
N PRO A 289 8.98 -6.12 -20.23
CA PRO A 289 8.24 -7.16 -19.54
C PRO A 289 6.93 -6.60 -18.95
N THR A 290 5.94 -7.47 -18.83
CA THR A 290 4.72 -7.14 -18.08
C THR A 290 5.00 -7.13 -16.57
N ALA A 291 4.21 -6.35 -15.85
CA ALA A 291 4.25 -6.31 -14.38
C ALA A 291 2.89 -6.68 -13.79
N PRO A 292 2.86 -7.29 -12.59
CA PRO A 292 1.62 -7.51 -11.86
C PRO A 292 1.04 -6.15 -11.43
N ALA A 293 -0.05 -5.72 -12.06
CA ALA A 293 -0.64 -4.41 -11.82
C ALA A 293 -2.13 -4.37 -12.12
N ASP A 294 -2.80 -3.32 -11.63
CA ASP A 294 -4.17 -2.95 -11.95
C ASP A 294 -4.12 -1.83 -13.02
N ALA A 295 -4.42 -2.17 -14.26
CA ALA A 295 -4.30 -1.24 -15.39
C ALA A 295 -5.15 0.03 -15.23
N PRO A 296 -6.43 0.00 -14.81
CA PRO A 296 -7.22 1.18 -14.47
C PRO A 296 -6.57 2.09 -13.43
N GLN A 297 -6.00 1.52 -12.37
CA GLN A 297 -5.34 2.32 -11.33
C GLN A 297 -4.03 2.95 -11.84
N LEU A 298 -3.23 2.21 -12.62
CA LEU A 298 -2.03 2.78 -13.26
C LEU A 298 -2.38 3.87 -14.27
N GLN A 299 -3.46 3.70 -15.04
CA GLN A 299 -3.95 4.76 -15.92
C GLN A 299 -4.32 6.01 -15.12
N GLN A 300 -4.98 5.87 -13.98
CA GLN A 300 -5.28 6.99 -13.08
C GLN A 300 -4.01 7.70 -12.59
N VAL A 301 -2.97 6.95 -12.25
CA VAL A 301 -1.66 7.51 -11.89
C VAL A 301 -1.10 8.36 -13.02
N LEU A 302 -1.04 7.82 -14.23
CA LEU A 302 -0.52 8.56 -15.39
C LEU A 302 -1.36 9.77 -15.73
N VAL A 303 -2.69 9.67 -15.69
CA VAL A 303 -3.61 10.82 -15.91
C VAL A 303 -3.31 11.94 -14.92
N ASN A 304 -3.14 11.63 -13.63
CA ASN A 304 -2.82 12.63 -12.62
C ASN A 304 -1.47 13.30 -12.87
N LEU A 305 -0.44 12.53 -13.23
CA LEU A 305 0.89 13.07 -13.52
C LEU A 305 0.90 13.92 -14.80
N VAL A 306 0.28 13.44 -15.89
CA VAL A 306 0.18 14.17 -17.15
C VAL A 306 -0.61 15.46 -16.96
N LYS A 307 -1.74 15.45 -16.26
CA LYS A 307 -2.51 16.66 -15.94
C LYS A 307 -1.70 17.64 -15.10
N ASN A 308 -0.88 17.18 -14.18
CA ASN A 308 0.02 18.03 -13.41
C ASN A 308 1.08 18.68 -14.31
N ALA A 309 1.69 17.91 -15.22
CA ALA A 309 2.65 18.40 -16.21
C ALA A 309 2.03 19.46 -17.13
N MET A 310 0.83 19.19 -17.67
CA MET A 310 0.08 20.15 -18.51
C MET A 310 -0.19 21.47 -17.78
N GLN A 311 -0.52 21.42 -16.51
CA GLN A 311 -0.76 22.62 -15.70
C GLN A 311 0.54 23.40 -15.41
N ALA A 312 1.68 22.71 -15.28
CA ALA A 312 2.99 23.35 -15.10
C ALA A 312 3.51 24.02 -16.38
N MET A 313 2.99 23.62 -17.55
CA MET A 313 3.38 24.11 -18.88
C MET A 313 2.36 25.09 -19.50
N SER A 314 1.92 26.09 -18.76
CA SER A 314 0.89 27.05 -19.21
C SER A 314 1.27 27.89 -20.45
N LYS A 315 2.55 27.98 -20.79
CA LYS A 315 3.10 28.72 -21.92
C LYS A 315 3.56 27.83 -23.07
N GLY A 316 3.07 26.59 -23.15
CA GLY A 316 3.61 25.55 -24.01
C GLY A 316 4.78 24.80 -23.38
N GLY A 317 5.24 23.74 -24.02
CA GLY A 317 6.33 22.92 -23.52
C GLY A 317 6.36 21.52 -24.11
N THR A 318 7.28 20.71 -23.61
CA THR A 318 7.43 19.31 -24.03
C THR A 318 7.10 18.38 -22.88
N LEU A 319 6.14 17.49 -23.10
CA LEU A 319 5.81 16.37 -22.24
C LEU A 319 6.51 15.12 -22.77
N THR A 320 7.32 14.46 -21.98
CA THR A 320 8.03 13.24 -22.37
C THR A 320 7.60 12.07 -21.50
N LEU A 321 7.10 10.99 -22.12
CA LEU A 321 6.82 9.74 -21.44
C LEU A 321 7.84 8.68 -21.87
N GLN A 322 8.42 7.99 -20.90
CA GLN A 322 9.41 6.94 -21.15
C GLN A 322 9.07 5.71 -20.34
N THR A 323 9.36 4.53 -20.88
CA THR A 323 9.30 3.26 -20.16
C THR A 323 10.62 2.54 -20.26
N GLY A 324 10.94 1.74 -19.27
CA GLY A 324 12.17 0.95 -19.25
C GLY A 324 12.12 -0.14 -18.20
N GLU A 325 13.19 -0.92 -18.17
CA GLU A 325 13.37 -2.00 -17.21
C GLU A 325 14.67 -1.83 -16.41
N SER A 326 14.72 -2.49 -15.27
CA SER A 326 15.94 -2.67 -14.46
C SER A 326 15.96 -4.09 -13.89
N ALA A 327 17.01 -4.42 -13.14
CA ALA A 327 17.12 -5.71 -12.46
C ALA A 327 15.95 -5.98 -11.50
N GLU A 328 15.41 -4.94 -10.86
CA GLU A 328 14.37 -5.05 -9.82
C GLU A 328 12.94 -4.98 -10.38
N GLY A 329 12.73 -4.42 -11.57
CA GLY A 329 11.38 -4.21 -12.08
C GLY A 329 11.30 -3.42 -13.38
N VAL A 330 10.10 -2.92 -13.65
CA VAL A 330 9.82 -2.04 -14.78
C VAL A 330 9.45 -0.65 -14.28
N TRP A 331 9.68 0.36 -15.09
CA TRP A 331 9.36 1.74 -14.72
C TRP A 331 8.71 2.51 -15.86
N VAL A 332 7.94 3.51 -15.49
CA VAL A 332 7.42 4.54 -16.37
C VAL A 332 7.78 5.92 -15.81
N SER A 333 8.20 6.84 -16.66
CA SER A 333 8.46 8.22 -16.27
C SER A 333 7.63 9.21 -17.08
N VAL A 334 7.22 10.29 -16.41
CA VAL A 334 6.54 11.45 -16.97
C VAL A 334 7.39 12.67 -16.67
N ALA A 335 7.94 13.30 -17.71
CA ALA A 335 8.79 14.47 -17.61
C ALA A 335 8.15 15.65 -18.33
N ASP A 336 8.16 16.83 -17.70
CA ASP A 336 7.71 18.09 -18.26
C ASP A 336 8.83 19.13 -18.27
N THR A 337 8.70 20.12 -19.15
CA THR A 337 9.58 21.29 -19.21
C THR A 337 8.92 22.53 -18.60
N GLY A 338 8.07 22.32 -17.61
CA GLY A 338 7.28 23.38 -16.97
C GLY A 338 8.03 24.18 -15.91
N SER A 339 7.27 24.79 -15.02
CA SER A 339 7.79 25.65 -13.95
C SER A 339 8.69 24.94 -12.93
N GLY A 340 8.66 23.60 -12.86
CA GLY A 340 9.33 22.84 -11.82
C GLY A 340 8.75 23.08 -10.43
N ILE A 341 9.35 22.42 -9.44
CA ILE A 341 8.95 22.48 -8.02
C ILE A 341 10.15 23.00 -7.22
N PRO A 342 9.97 24.05 -6.42
CA PRO A 342 11.02 24.52 -5.50
C PRO A 342 11.41 23.47 -4.47
N GLN A 343 12.68 23.42 -4.11
CA GLN A 343 13.24 22.42 -3.17
C GLN A 343 12.48 22.38 -1.82
N GLU A 344 12.07 23.55 -1.33
CA GLU A 344 11.33 23.68 -0.07
C GLU A 344 9.97 22.99 -0.08
N GLN A 345 9.39 22.78 -1.27
CA GLN A 345 8.07 22.20 -1.45
C GLN A 345 8.11 20.69 -1.73
N ILE A 346 9.27 20.14 -2.14
CA ILE A 346 9.40 18.74 -2.58
C ILE A 346 8.90 17.75 -1.51
N ASN A 347 9.20 17.99 -0.24
CA ASN A 347 8.78 17.12 0.85
C ASN A 347 7.26 17.18 1.13
N ARG A 348 6.61 18.25 0.69
CA ARG A 348 5.19 18.53 0.99
C ARG A 348 4.24 18.18 -0.14
N ILE A 349 4.72 17.94 -1.36
CA ILE A 349 3.85 17.71 -2.53
C ILE A 349 2.94 16.49 -2.42
N PHE A 350 3.27 15.55 -1.54
CA PHE A 350 2.45 14.37 -1.25
C PHE A 350 1.51 14.56 -0.04
N GLU A 351 1.63 15.69 0.67
CA GLU A 351 0.69 16.02 1.75
C GLU A 351 -0.70 16.25 1.18
N PRO A 352 -1.76 15.74 1.80
CA PRO A 352 -3.13 15.99 1.39
C PRO A 352 -3.41 17.50 1.31
N PHE A 353 -4.10 17.94 0.27
CA PHE A 353 -4.49 19.35 0.00
C PHE A 353 -3.34 20.32 -0.19
N PHE A 354 -2.11 19.89 -0.16
CA PHE A 354 -1.01 20.77 -0.48
C PHE A 354 -1.04 21.09 -1.99
N THR A 355 -1.25 22.37 -2.31
CA THR A 355 -1.28 22.84 -3.69
C THR A 355 -0.79 24.28 -3.79
N THR A 356 -0.02 24.56 -4.81
CA THR A 356 0.40 25.92 -5.20
C THR A 356 -0.50 26.52 -6.28
N LYS A 357 -1.50 25.75 -6.74
CA LYS A 357 -2.37 26.09 -7.87
C LYS A 357 -3.69 26.68 -7.36
N LYS A 358 -4.15 27.79 -7.97
CA LYS A 358 -5.42 28.46 -7.60
C LYS A 358 -6.68 27.56 -7.69
N ARG A 359 -6.66 26.51 -8.50
CA ARG A 359 -7.79 25.58 -8.71
C ARG A 359 -7.40 24.12 -8.49
N GLY A 360 -6.29 23.85 -7.79
CA GLY A 360 -5.83 22.51 -7.49
C GLY A 360 -6.45 21.98 -6.19
N THR A 361 -6.89 20.73 -6.16
CA THR A 361 -7.39 20.07 -4.94
C THR A 361 -6.28 19.56 -4.01
N GLY A 362 -5.03 19.49 -4.48
CA GLY A 362 -3.91 18.92 -3.71
C GLY A 362 -4.01 17.42 -3.43
N LEU A 363 -5.01 16.70 -3.98
CA LEU A 363 -5.22 15.27 -3.74
C LEU A 363 -4.55 14.37 -4.79
N GLY A 364 -4.26 14.90 -5.99
CA GLY A 364 -3.79 14.08 -7.12
C GLY A 364 -2.49 13.33 -6.86
N LEU A 365 -1.46 13.97 -6.27
CA LEU A 365 -0.18 13.31 -5.96
C LEU A 365 -0.28 12.35 -4.78
N MET A 366 -1.13 12.61 -3.79
CA MET A 366 -1.44 11.67 -2.72
C MET A 366 -2.08 10.39 -3.29
N ILE A 367 -3.02 10.51 -4.23
CA ILE A 367 -3.63 9.36 -4.92
C ILE A 367 -2.57 8.57 -5.69
N VAL A 368 -1.66 9.25 -6.40
CA VAL A 368 -0.52 8.62 -7.09
C VAL A 368 0.32 7.81 -6.12
N GLN A 369 0.74 8.41 -5.01
CA GLN A 369 1.56 7.74 -4.00
C GLN A 369 0.88 6.50 -3.43
N ARG A 370 -0.40 6.60 -3.15
CA ARG A 370 -1.20 5.53 -2.56
C ARG A 370 -1.38 4.35 -3.51
N ILE A 371 -1.70 4.61 -4.79
CA ILE A 371 -1.81 3.57 -5.81
C ILE A 371 -0.47 2.88 -6.00
N VAL A 372 0.63 3.64 -6.17
CA VAL A 372 1.96 3.06 -6.38
C VAL A 372 2.39 2.20 -5.20
N ARG A 373 2.16 2.66 -3.97
CA ARG A 373 2.45 1.86 -2.75
C ARG A 373 1.63 0.57 -2.69
N ALA A 374 0.34 0.62 -3.07
CA ALA A 374 -0.52 -0.57 -3.10
C ALA A 374 -0.04 -1.63 -4.11
N HIS A 375 0.66 -1.20 -5.17
CA HIS A 375 1.32 -2.08 -6.14
C HIS A 375 2.73 -2.53 -5.71
N GLY A 376 3.17 -2.21 -4.49
CA GLY A 376 4.54 -2.50 -4.04
C GLY A 376 5.61 -1.66 -4.73
N GLY A 377 5.21 -0.62 -5.46
CA GLY A 377 6.09 0.23 -6.24
C GLY A 377 6.75 1.36 -5.44
N LYS A 378 7.64 2.10 -6.11
CA LYS A 378 8.35 3.28 -5.60
C LYS A 378 8.14 4.46 -6.54
N ILE A 379 8.19 5.69 -6.01
CA ILE A 379 8.14 6.93 -6.78
C ILE A 379 9.47 7.65 -6.57
N GLU A 380 10.08 8.03 -7.68
CA GLU A 380 11.24 8.93 -7.71
C GLU A 380 10.82 10.25 -8.33
N LEU A 381 11.37 11.34 -7.81
CA LEU A 381 11.10 12.69 -8.24
C LEU A 381 12.40 13.45 -8.44
N GLU A 382 12.55 14.02 -9.63
CA GLU A 382 13.58 15.00 -9.96
C GLU A 382 12.91 16.28 -10.41
N SER A 383 13.16 17.40 -9.74
CA SER A 383 12.60 18.68 -10.12
C SER A 383 13.53 19.84 -9.80
N HIS A 384 13.58 20.79 -10.71
CA HIS A 384 14.32 22.04 -10.54
C HIS A 384 13.40 23.20 -10.95
N ALA A 385 13.30 24.20 -10.10
CA ALA A 385 12.50 25.41 -10.39
C ALA A 385 12.95 26.03 -11.72
N GLY A 386 11.98 26.26 -12.62
CA GLY A 386 12.20 26.82 -13.97
C GLY A 386 12.73 25.84 -15.03
N ARG A 387 13.00 24.56 -14.67
CA ARG A 387 13.53 23.56 -15.63
C ARG A 387 12.60 22.37 -15.85
N GLY A 388 11.54 22.27 -15.08
CA GLY A 388 10.56 21.20 -15.19
C GLY A 388 10.67 20.14 -14.10
N THR A 389 9.85 19.08 -14.26
CA THR A 389 9.71 17.99 -13.28
C THR A 389 9.70 16.65 -13.99
N THR A 390 10.33 15.66 -13.38
CA THR A 390 10.30 14.25 -13.80
C THR A 390 9.82 13.39 -12.64
N PHE A 391 8.69 12.72 -12.84
CA PHE A 391 8.24 11.64 -11.96
C PHE A 391 8.57 10.30 -12.59
N ARG A 392 9.20 9.40 -11.86
CA ARG A 392 9.44 8.01 -12.27
C ARG A 392 8.79 7.07 -11.29
N ILE A 393 8.02 6.12 -11.82
CA ILE A 393 7.29 5.10 -11.06
C ILE A 393 7.90 3.75 -11.37
N TRP A 394 8.31 3.05 -10.33
CA TRP A 394 8.84 1.70 -10.36
C TRP A 394 7.80 0.69 -9.92
N LEU A 395 7.69 -0.41 -10.65
CA LEU A 395 6.83 -1.55 -10.31
C LEU A 395 7.66 -2.84 -10.28
N PRO A 396 7.48 -3.71 -9.27
CA PRO A 396 8.19 -4.98 -9.18
C PRO A 396 7.74 -5.95 -10.29
N ARG A 397 8.61 -6.86 -10.71
CA ARG A 397 8.30 -7.91 -11.70
C ARG A 397 7.45 -9.03 -11.14
N HIS A 398 7.55 -9.30 -9.86
CA HIS A 398 6.82 -10.34 -9.13
C HIS A 398 5.90 -9.69 -8.12
N GLU A 399 4.83 -10.39 -7.78
CA GLU A 399 3.99 -9.95 -6.67
C GLU A 399 4.88 -9.74 -5.44
N PRO A 400 4.77 -8.59 -4.77
CA PRO A 400 5.49 -8.39 -3.53
C PRO A 400 5.00 -9.45 -2.55
N GLY A 401 5.89 -10.37 -2.18
CA GLY A 401 5.64 -11.26 -1.06
C GLY A 401 5.25 -10.43 0.17
N PRO A 402 4.58 -11.00 1.18
CA PRO A 402 4.16 -10.26 2.35
C PRO A 402 5.34 -9.45 2.91
N ARG A 403 5.21 -8.13 2.91
CA ARG A 403 6.26 -7.21 3.40
C ARG A 403 6.51 -7.52 4.86
N LEU A 404 7.64 -8.12 5.15
CA LEU A 404 8.24 -8.05 6.46
C LEU A 404 8.65 -6.59 6.67
N LEU A 405 8.14 -5.95 7.72
CA LEU A 405 8.66 -4.66 8.18
C LEU A 405 10.16 -4.87 8.41
N GLU A 406 11.01 -4.18 7.64
CA GLU A 406 12.44 -4.11 7.94
C GLU A 406 12.56 -3.51 9.35
N GLU A 407 13.04 -4.31 10.30
CA GLU A 407 13.51 -3.80 11.57
C GLU A 407 14.57 -2.74 11.26
N LYS A 408 14.31 -1.51 11.66
CA LYS A 408 15.35 -0.47 11.69
C LYS A 408 16.48 -1.01 12.59
N THR A 409 17.55 -1.46 11.99
CA THR A 409 18.80 -1.70 12.71
C THR A 409 19.20 -0.34 13.30
N GLU A 410 18.97 -0.17 14.60
CA GLU A 410 19.55 0.95 15.35
C GLU A 410 21.05 0.89 15.16
N ALA A 411 21.60 1.91 14.52
CA ALA A 411 23.03 2.07 14.38
C ALA A 411 23.68 2.02 15.76
N ALA A 412 24.56 1.06 15.97
CA ALA A 412 25.37 0.95 17.16
C ALA A 412 26.07 2.29 17.42
N VAL A 413 25.72 2.91 18.53
CA VAL A 413 26.47 4.04 19.09
C VAL A 413 27.76 3.46 19.63
N GLU A 414 28.88 3.73 18.97
CA GLU A 414 30.21 3.47 19.51
C GLU A 414 30.40 4.26 20.80
N PRO A 415 30.81 3.64 21.91
CA PRO A 415 31.20 4.38 23.11
C PRO A 415 32.56 5.00 22.91
N ARG A 416 32.66 6.29 23.16
CA ARG A 416 33.92 7.01 23.34
C ARG A 416 34.56 6.68 24.67
#